data_d25c150f4cb96a58d99562beaf696ce8
#
_entry.id   d25c150f4cb96a58d99562beaf696ce8
#
_cell.length_a   1.000
_cell.length_b   1.000
_cell.length_c   1.000
_cell.angle_alpha   90.00
_cell.angle_beta   90.00
_cell.angle_gamma   90.00
#
_symmetry.space_group_name_H-M   'P 1'
#
loop_
_entity.id
_entity.type
_entity.pdbx_description
1 polymer ?
#
loop_
_entity_poly.entity_id
_entity_poly.type
_entity_poly.pdbx_seq_one_letter_code
_entity_poly.pdbx_strand_id
1 'polypeptide(L)'
;MLVFGHRGACGYLPENTIESMELAFEQGADAVEFDVVFTKDGHAIIRHDLDLASTTDINDHSFLSTKIDQLTKEDVSRLRAKERYPDGRVDSASQDGKFFVPTLRQLLGHLQFNGKHLIIEVKHGAHFEALGIDPIQEVKTLLEQSDWSSRGMKISLESFEFEFLKRAKVEIGPEINYVFLSARDTLPEGITELTDELLVEIADNFDAVSVAMSMVLTGDLVARAKKMGLDIYAFTARLETAEGNVEKWFERLVSTGVDGIFADQPDLLIKTVADLT
;
A
#
# COMPACT_ATOMS: atom_id res chain seq x y z
N MET A 1 -3.72 -18.02 -4.60
CA MET A 1 -3.84 -16.79 -3.80
C MET A 1 -2.58 -15.97 -4.00
N LEU A 2 -2.70 -14.67 -4.24
CA LEU A 2 -1.56 -13.76 -4.41
C LEU A 2 -1.04 -13.29 -3.04
N VAL A 3 0.27 -13.04 -2.95
CA VAL A 3 0.90 -12.45 -1.75
C VAL A 3 1.55 -11.13 -2.13
N PHE A 4 1.14 -10.07 -1.46
CA PHE A 4 1.65 -8.71 -1.69
C PHE A 4 2.52 -8.27 -0.53
N GLY A 5 3.72 -7.73 -0.81
CA GLY A 5 4.55 -7.09 0.19
C GLY A 5 3.93 -5.74 0.59
N HIS A 6 3.44 -5.60 1.81
CA HIS A 6 2.86 -4.36 2.36
C HIS A 6 3.96 -3.38 2.73
N ARG A 7 4.04 -2.25 2.02
CA ARG A 7 5.13 -1.29 2.11
C ARG A 7 6.51 -1.93 1.87
N GLY A 8 6.53 -2.97 1.02
CA GLY A 8 7.62 -3.91 0.86
C GLY A 8 7.58 -5.06 1.87
N ALA A 9 8.73 -5.59 2.28
CA ALA A 9 8.87 -6.55 3.39
C ALA A 9 9.10 -5.79 4.70
N CYS A 10 8.13 -4.95 5.10
CA CYS A 10 8.29 -4.00 6.20
C CYS A 10 8.38 -4.65 7.59
N GLY A 11 8.16 -5.95 7.69
CA GLY A 11 8.46 -6.71 8.91
C GLY A 11 9.96 -6.92 9.14
N TYR A 12 10.80 -6.66 8.13
CA TYR A 12 12.25 -6.91 8.16
C TYR A 12 13.10 -5.67 7.90
N LEU A 13 12.58 -4.69 7.16
CA LEU A 13 13.25 -3.44 6.83
C LEU A 13 12.29 -2.25 7.02
N PRO A 14 12.80 -1.04 7.27
CA PRO A 14 11.96 0.15 7.39
C PRO A 14 11.00 0.30 6.22
N GLU A 15 9.72 0.49 6.53
CA GLU A 15 8.61 0.54 5.57
C GLU A 15 8.81 1.59 4.47
N ASN A 16 8.23 1.33 3.28
CA ASN A 16 8.20 2.32 2.20
C ASN A 16 9.60 2.74 1.74
N THR A 17 10.55 1.81 1.75
CA THR A 17 11.90 1.98 1.18
C THR A 17 12.07 1.10 -0.05
N ILE A 18 12.95 1.48 -0.97
CA ILE A 18 13.26 0.66 -2.16
C ILE A 18 13.80 -0.69 -1.71
N GLU A 19 14.66 -0.71 -0.71
CA GLU A 19 15.28 -1.93 -0.17
C GLU A 19 14.25 -2.88 0.44
N SER A 20 13.22 -2.34 1.12
CA SER A 20 12.11 -3.16 1.63
C SER A 20 11.31 -3.81 0.50
N MET A 21 11.10 -3.08 -0.60
CA MET A 21 10.38 -3.59 -1.77
C MET A 21 11.19 -4.61 -2.55
N GLU A 22 12.50 -4.39 -2.72
CA GLU A 22 13.40 -5.37 -3.32
C GLU A 22 13.39 -6.67 -2.53
N LEU A 23 13.52 -6.59 -1.19
CA LEU A 23 13.45 -7.75 -0.31
C LEU A 23 12.13 -8.52 -0.45
N ALA A 24 10.98 -7.83 -0.55
CA ALA A 24 9.70 -8.49 -0.75
C ALA A 24 9.67 -9.30 -2.06
N PHE A 25 10.21 -8.77 -3.15
CA PHE A 25 10.33 -9.50 -4.41
C PHE A 25 11.35 -10.64 -4.35
N GLU A 26 12.45 -10.47 -3.63
CA GLU A 26 13.43 -11.55 -3.38
C GLU A 26 12.82 -12.70 -2.57
N GLN A 27 11.92 -12.38 -1.65
CA GLN A 27 11.14 -13.36 -0.89
C GLN A 27 10.04 -14.04 -1.71
N GLY A 28 9.75 -13.57 -2.93
CA GLY A 28 8.79 -14.18 -3.85
C GLY A 28 7.40 -13.54 -3.86
N ALA A 29 7.24 -12.32 -3.34
CA ALA A 29 5.97 -11.60 -3.42
C ALA A 29 5.53 -11.38 -4.89
N ASP A 30 4.23 -11.57 -5.16
CA ASP A 30 3.63 -11.36 -6.48
C ASP A 30 3.59 -9.89 -6.88
N ALA A 31 3.40 -9.02 -5.90
CA ALA A 31 3.45 -7.56 -6.03
C ALA A 31 4.00 -6.93 -4.75
N VAL A 32 4.38 -5.65 -4.85
CA VAL A 32 4.64 -4.81 -3.68
C VAL A 32 3.68 -3.63 -3.68
N GLU A 33 3.18 -3.35 -2.50
CA GLU A 33 2.37 -2.16 -2.24
C GLU A 33 3.22 -1.11 -1.51
N PHE A 34 2.91 0.15 -1.75
CA PHE A 34 3.51 1.28 -1.08
C PHE A 34 2.58 2.51 -1.12
N ASP A 35 2.73 3.34 -0.08
CA ASP A 35 1.91 4.52 0.11
C ASP A 35 2.55 5.77 -0.53
N VAL A 36 1.71 6.68 -1.04
CA VAL A 36 2.13 7.94 -1.63
C VAL A 36 1.42 9.11 -0.95
N VAL A 37 2.21 10.07 -0.49
CA VAL A 37 1.81 11.39 0.00
C VAL A 37 2.55 12.49 -0.76
N PHE A 38 2.17 13.78 -0.60
CA PHE A 38 2.72 14.85 -1.42
C PHE A 38 3.36 15.95 -0.57
N THR A 39 4.49 16.47 -1.04
CA THR A 39 5.14 17.63 -0.46
C THR A 39 4.36 18.92 -0.78
N LYS A 40 4.65 19.99 -0.07
CA LYS A 40 4.04 21.33 -0.31
C LYS A 40 4.30 21.88 -1.73
N ASP A 41 5.36 21.40 -2.40
CA ASP A 41 5.71 21.74 -3.77
C ASP A 41 5.26 20.66 -4.79
N GLY A 42 4.30 19.77 -4.38
CA GLY A 42 3.54 18.89 -5.24
C GLY A 42 4.25 17.61 -5.67
N HIS A 43 5.35 17.22 -5.04
CA HIS A 43 6.07 15.99 -5.40
C HIS A 43 5.57 14.77 -4.63
N ALA A 44 5.34 13.66 -5.33
CA ALA A 44 4.93 12.38 -4.78
C ALA A 44 6.09 11.70 -4.03
N ILE A 45 5.90 11.44 -2.74
CA ILE A 45 6.86 10.83 -1.81
C ILE A 45 6.29 9.51 -1.30
N ILE A 46 7.14 8.50 -1.18
CA ILE A 46 6.73 7.18 -0.69
C ILE A 46 6.73 7.18 0.84
N ARG A 47 5.56 7.44 1.45
CA ARG A 47 5.28 7.39 2.90
C ARG A 47 3.79 7.25 3.16
N HIS A 48 3.46 6.66 4.32
CA HIS A 48 2.08 6.44 4.74
C HIS A 48 1.47 7.67 5.42
N ASP A 49 2.17 8.24 6.40
CA ASP A 49 1.63 9.28 7.28
C ASP A 49 1.92 10.69 6.77
N LEU A 50 1.01 11.61 7.07
CA LEU A 50 1.27 13.04 6.89
C LEU A 50 2.38 13.53 7.83
N ASP A 51 2.49 12.96 9.04
CA ASP A 51 3.56 13.27 10.00
C ASP A 51 4.70 12.25 9.88
N LEU A 52 5.88 12.70 9.53
CA LEU A 52 7.04 11.86 9.26
C LEU A 52 7.84 11.45 10.51
N ALA A 53 7.45 11.91 11.71
CA ALA A 53 8.24 11.75 12.93
C ALA A 53 8.41 10.29 13.36
N SER A 54 7.41 9.43 13.08
CA SER A 54 7.42 8.02 13.50
C SER A 54 8.24 7.11 12.58
N THR A 55 8.48 7.52 11.31
CA THR A 55 9.08 6.66 10.29
C THR A 55 10.31 7.25 9.62
N THR A 56 10.79 8.39 10.12
CA THR A 56 12.01 9.06 9.64
C THR A 56 12.81 9.69 10.78
N ASP A 57 14.04 10.09 10.47
CA ASP A 57 14.93 10.82 11.36
C ASP A 57 14.65 12.34 11.40
N ILE A 58 13.45 12.79 11.02
CA ILE A 58 13.11 14.21 10.90
C ILE A 58 13.33 15.00 12.18
N ASN A 59 13.16 14.36 13.35
CA ASN A 59 13.40 14.98 14.65
C ASN A 59 14.88 15.27 14.92
N ASP A 60 15.80 14.67 14.16
CA ASP A 60 17.24 14.92 14.25
C ASP A 60 17.66 16.13 13.39
N HIS A 61 16.70 16.71 12.65
CA HIS A 61 16.89 17.86 11.79
C HIS A 61 16.21 19.12 12.35
N SER A 62 16.68 20.30 11.92
CA SER A 62 16.11 21.60 12.35
C SER A 62 14.98 22.08 11.42
N PHE A 63 14.05 21.19 11.04
CA PHE A 63 12.86 21.59 10.27
C PHE A 63 11.81 22.27 11.18
N LEU A 64 11.01 23.16 10.59
CA LEU A 64 9.94 23.86 11.32
C LEU A 64 8.68 23.01 11.53
N SER A 65 8.56 21.90 10.78
CA SER A 65 7.43 20.97 10.83
C SER A 65 7.89 19.56 10.54
N THR A 66 7.16 18.59 11.07
CA THR A 66 7.29 17.16 10.74
C THR A 66 6.30 16.71 9.67
N LYS A 67 5.39 17.61 9.25
CA LYS A 67 4.32 17.28 8.28
C LYS A 67 4.80 17.42 6.85
N ILE A 68 4.53 16.38 6.05
CA ILE A 68 4.96 16.30 4.64
C ILE A 68 4.41 17.45 3.78
N ASP A 69 3.16 17.87 4.01
CA ASP A 69 2.50 18.96 3.31
C ASP A 69 3.07 20.36 3.63
N GLN A 70 4.01 20.44 4.57
CA GLN A 70 4.76 21.65 4.93
C GLN A 70 6.23 21.60 4.53
N LEU A 71 6.69 20.47 4.01
CA LEU A 71 8.07 20.24 3.56
C LEU A 71 8.16 20.30 2.04
N THR A 72 9.32 20.72 1.53
CA THR A 72 9.65 20.58 0.11
C THR A 72 10.26 19.21 -0.17
N LYS A 73 10.29 18.80 -1.45
CA LYS A 73 11.05 17.62 -1.88
C LYS A 73 12.53 17.69 -1.45
N GLU A 74 13.13 18.87 -1.49
CA GLU A 74 14.52 19.08 -1.05
C GLU A 74 14.68 18.79 0.43
N ASP A 75 13.72 19.21 1.28
CA ASP A 75 13.72 18.90 2.71
C ASP A 75 13.65 17.39 2.94
N VAL A 76 12.71 16.71 2.28
CA VAL A 76 12.52 15.26 2.39
C VAL A 76 13.73 14.47 1.89
N SER A 77 14.44 14.96 0.88
CA SER A 77 15.64 14.29 0.35
C SER A 77 16.76 14.08 1.36
N ARG A 78 16.76 14.86 2.45
CA ARG A 78 17.73 14.77 3.55
C ARG A 78 17.39 13.70 4.56
N LEU A 79 16.12 13.24 4.59
CA LEU A 79 15.63 12.31 5.58
C LEU A 79 16.07 10.88 5.30
N ARG A 80 16.11 10.10 6.39
CA ARG A 80 16.33 8.66 6.38
C ARG A 80 15.15 7.95 7.02
N ALA A 81 14.84 6.79 6.47
CA ALA A 81 13.77 5.94 7.00
C ALA A 81 14.16 5.33 8.34
N LYS A 82 13.15 5.13 9.19
CA LYS A 82 13.25 4.46 10.49
C LYS A 82 12.09 3.49 10.67
N GLU A 83 12.32 2.46 11.47
CA GLU A 83 11.30 1.49 11.86
C GLU A 83 10.20 2.15 12.72
N ARG A 84 8.95 1.87 12.38
CA ARG A 84 7.76 2.35 13.10
C ARG A 84 7.60 1.70 14.48
N TYR A 85 7.94 0.40 14.58
CA TYR A 85 7.75 -0.44 15.76
C TYR A 85 9.10 -1.00 16.28
N PRO A 86 10.04 -0.13 16.70
CA PRO A 86 11.43 -0.54 16.97
C PRO A 86 11.54 -1.62 18.04
N ASP A 87 10.66 -1.62 19.05
CA ASP A 87 10.69 -2.63 20.13
C ASP A 87 10.21 -4.00 19.64
N GLY A 88 9.32 -4.05 18.64
CA GLY A 88 8.78 -5.29 18.06
C GLY A 88 9.56 -5.81 16.86
N ARG A 89 10.32 -4.93 16.18
CA ARG A 89 11.05 -5.20 14.92
C ARG A 89 12.51 -4.77 15.05
N VAL A 90 13.21 -5.39 16.01
CA VAL A 90 14.61 -5.01 16.38
C VAL A 90 15.56 -5.10 15.19
N ASP A 91 15.41 -6.12 14.32
CA ASP A 91 16.26 -6.29 13.13
C ASP A 91 16.02 -5.17 12.12
N SER A 92 14.77 -4.80 11.88
CA SER A 92 14.42 -3.65 11.03
C SER A 92 14.94 -2.35 11.64
N ALA A 93 14.74 -2.12 12.94
CA ALA A 93 15.23 -0.93 13.64
C ALA A 93 16.77 -0.80 13.61
N SER A 94 17.50 -1.92 13.50
CA SER A 94 18.96 -1.90 13.31
C SER A 94 19.40 -1.29 11.98
N GLN A 95 18.46 -1.10 11.06
CA GLN A 95 18.66 -0.46 9.75
C GLN A 95 18.27 1.03 9.74
N ASP A 96 17.78 1.56 10.85
CA ASP A 96 17.39 2.97 10.98
C ASP A 96 18.50 3.91 10.48
N GLY A 97 18.10 4.92 9.71
CA GLY A 97 19.02 5.92 9.18
C GLY A 97 19.85 5.48 7.97
N LYS A 98 19.76 4.23 7.50
CA LYS A 98 20.54 3.73 6.37
C LYS A 98 19.90 4.02 5.01
N PHE A 99 18.57 3.98 4.92
CA PHE A 99 17.84 4.10 3.66
C PHE A 99 17.22 5.49 3.49
N PHE A 100 17.19 5.95 2.26
CA PHE A 100 16.56 7.22 1.92
C PHE A 100 15.03 7.10 1.89
N VAL A 101 14.36 8.23 2.06
CA VAL A 101 12.93 8.36 1.75
C VAL A 101 12.78 8.53 0.24
N PRO A 102 12.23 7.55 -0.49
CA PRO A 102 12.18 7.63 -1.95
C PRO A 102 11.03 8.49 -2.44
N THR A 103 11.18 9.05 -3.63
CA THR A 103 10.10 9.63 -4.42
C THR A 103 9.46 8.57 -5.32
N LEU A 104 8.19 8.76 -5.72
CA LEU A 104 7.54 7.89 -6.70
C LEU A 104 8.33 7.85 -8.04
N ARG A 105 8.90 8.98 -8.45
CA ARG A 105 9.78 9.05 -9.64
C ARG A 105 10.99 8.10 -9.53
N GLN A 106 11.67 8.08 -8.39
CA GLN A 106 12.82 7.19 -8.16
C GLN A 106 12.40 5.73 -8.19
N LEU A 107 11.29 5.40 -7.53
CA LEU A 107 10.76 4.05 -7.49
C LEU A 107 10.34 3.56 -8.88
N LEU A 108 9.53 4.32 -9.61
CA LEU A 108 9.13 3.97 -10.97
C LEU A 108 10.32 3.86 -11.93
N GLY A 109 11.39 4.63 -11.72
CA GLY A 109 12.63 4.58 -12.51
C GLY A 109 13.55 3.42 -12.14
N HIS A 110 13.29 2.68 -11.07
CA HIS A 110 14.20 1.65 -10.56
C HIS A 110 14.18 0.40 -11.46
N LEU A 111 15.36 -0.01 -11.95
CA LEU A 111 15.48 -1.07 -12.96
C LEU A 111 15.12 -2.47 -12.43
N GLN A 112 15.31 -2.70 -11.13
CA GLN A 112 14.97 -3.96 -10.46
C GLN A 112 13.46 -4.27 -10.50
N PHE A 113 12.62 -3.24 -10.73
CA PHE A 113 11.17 -3.39 -10.82
C PHE A 113 10.66 -3.66 -12.24
N ASN A 114 11.54 -3.83 -13.23
CA ASN A 114 11.13 -4.27 -14.56
C ASN A 114 10.42 -5.63 -14.47
N GLY A 115 9.26 -5.74 -15.14
CA GLY A 115 8.42 -6.94 -15.12
C GLY A 115 7.69 -7.21 -13.79
N LYS A 116 7.79 -6.30 -12.82
CA LYS A 116 7.16 -6.45 -11.50
C LYS A 116 5.79 -5.77 -11.45
N HIS A 117 4.96 -6.19 -10.49
CA HIS A 117 3.69 -5.57 -10.20
C HIS A 117 3.83 -4.62 -8.99
N LEU A 118 3.50 -3.35 -9.20
CA LEU A 118 3.52 -2.29 -8.20
C LEU A 118 2.10 -1.84 -7.88
N ILE A 119 1.77 -1.77 -6.60
CA ILE A 119 0.48 -1.30 -6.09
C ILE A 119 0.71 0.02 -5.37
N ILE A 120 0.11 1.09 -5.88
CA ILE A 120 0.30 2.48 -5.42
C ILE A 120 -0.93 2.88 -4.60
N GLU A 121 -0.81 3.03 -3.30
CA GLU A 121 -1.87 3.66 -2.50
C GLU A 121 -1.68 5.17 -2.47
N VAL A 122 -2.65 5.93 -3.02
CA VAL A 122 -2.67 7.39 -2.86
C VAL A 122 -3.42 7.73 -1.57
N LYS A 123 -2.66 8.26 -0.60
CA LYS A 123 -3.17 8.65 0.72
C LYS A 123 -3.67 10.10 0.68
N HIS A 124 -4.80 10.33 1.33
CA HIS A 124 -5.30 11.68 1.60
C HIS A 124 -5.46 12.57 0.34
N GLY A 125 -5.95 12.00 -0.78
CA GLY A 125 -6.11 12.72 -2.05
C GLY A 125 -6.86 14.03 -1.90
N ALA A 126 -8.04 14.01 -1.28
CA ALA A 126 -8.87 15.21 -1.04
C ALA A 126 -8.17 16.26 -0.15
N HIS A 127 -7.35 15.85 0.81
CA HIS A 127 -6.55 16.77 1.63
C HIS A 127 -5.55 17.55 0.77
N PHE A 128 -4.82 16.87 -0.09
CA PHE A 128 -3.82 17.51 -0.96
C PHE A 128 -4.49 18.39 -2.02
N GLU A 129 -5.63 17.97 -2.58
CA GLU A 129 -6.43 18.82 -3.48
C GLU A 129 -6.89 20.12 -2.82
N ALA A 130 -7.31 20.06 -1.54
CA ALA A 130 -7.69 21.26 -0.77
C ALA A 130 -6.50 22.21 -0.54
N LEU A 131 -5.26 21.72 -0.62
CA LEU A 131 -4.03 22.52 -0.57
C LEU A 131 -3.58 23.03 -1.95
N GLY A 132 -4.34 22.72 -3.02
CA GLY A 132 -4.02 23.12 -4.38
C GLY A 132 -2.98 22.25 -5.07
N ILE A 133 -2.70 21.07 -4.53
CA ILE A 133 -1.89 20.03 -5.16
C ILE A 133 -2.83 19.13 -5.96
N ASP A 134 -2.37 18.60 -7.09
CA ASP A 134 -3.13 17.65 -7.91
C ASP A 134 -2.47 16.27 -7.89
N PRO A 135 -2.87 15.37 -6.95
CA PRO A 135 -2.30 14.03 -6.83
C PRO A 135 -2.49 13.17 -8.09
N ILE A 136 -3.64 13.27 -8.74
CA ILE A 136 -3.95 12.47 -9.93
C ILE A 136 -3.03 12.87 -11.09
N GLN A 137 -2.90 14.16 -11.34
CA GLN A 137 -2.04 14.68 -12.41
C GLN A 137 -0.56 14.37 -12.17
N GLU A 138 -0.08 14.45 -10.91
CA GLU A 138 1.33 14.11 -10.59
C GLU A 138 1.57 12.62 -10.80
N VAL A 139 0.72 11.73 -10.29
CA VAL A 139 0.86 10.27 -10.50
C VAL A 139 0.79 9.93 -11.99
N LYS A 140 -0.19 10.47 -12.73
CA LYS A 140 -0.31 10.30 -14.18
C LYS A 140 0.97 10.70 -14.91
N THR A 141 1.48 11.90 -14.62
CA THR A 141 2.70 12.42 -15.25
C THR A 141 3.90 11.51 -14.98
N LEU A 142 4.04 11.01 -13.76
CA LEU A 142 5.14 10.12 -13.39
C LEU A 142 5.03 8.74 -14.05
N LEU A 143 3.82 8.20 -14.18
CA LEU A 143 3.57 6.97 -14.92
C LEU A 143 3.94 7.14 -16.40
N GLU A 144 3.45 8.18 -17.06
CA GLU A 144 3.76 8.48 -18.47
C GLU A 144 5.26 8.63 -18.73
N GLN A 145 6.01 9.20 -17.78
CA GLN A 145 7.45 9.42 -17.90
C GLN A 145 8.32 8.21 -17.55
N SER A 146 7.74 7.18 -16.94
CA SER A 146 8.50 6.02 -16.44
C SER A 146 8.67 4.90 -17.47
N ASP A 147 7.97 4.96 -18.60
CA ASP A 147 7.90 3.90 -19.61
C ASP A 147 7.50 2.52 -19.00
N TRP A 148 6.72 2.52 -17.89
CA TRP A 148 6.38 1.34 -17.11
C TRP A 148 5.83 0.19 -17.96
N SER A 149 4.96 0.48 -18.92
CA SER A 149 4.33 -0.52 -19.77
C SER A 149 5.37 -1.21 -20.69
N SER A 150 6.25 -0.44 -21.32
CA SER A 150 7.33 -0.99 -22.17
C SER A 150 8.35 -1.81 -21.37
N ARG A 151 8.46 -1.53 -20.07
CA ARG A 151 9.31 -2.26 -19.13
C ARG A 151 8.62 -3.53 -18.57
N GLY A 152 7.41 -3.85 -19.05
CA GLY A 152 6.63 -5.02 -18.63
C GLY A 152 6.11 -4.94 -17.20
N MET A 153 6.13 -3.77 -16.59
CA MET A 153 5.57 -3.57 -15.24
C MET A 153 4.05 -3.66 -15.28
N LYS A 154 3.46 -4.05 -14.16
CA LYS A 154 2.02 -3.93 -13.91
C LYS A 154 1.81 -2.89 -12.82
N ILE A 155 0.79 -2.08 -12.97
CA ILE A 155 0.44 -1.03 -12.01
C ILE A 155 -0.98 -1.25 -11.53
N SER A 156 -1.18 -1.17 -10.22
CA SER A 156 -2.48 -0.97 -9.60
C SER A 156 -2.46 0.33 -8.81
N LEU A 157 -3.56 1.07 -8.84
CA LEU A 157 -3.77 2.25 -8.01
C LEU A 157 -4.85 1.95 -6.99
N GLU A 158 -4.60 2.24 -5.72
CA GLU A 158 -5.60 2.03 -4.67
C GLU A 158 -5.79 3.27 -3.80
N SER A 159 -6.99 3.40 -3.24
CA SER A 159 -7.33 4.47 -2.30
C SER A 159 -8.58 4.11 -1.49
N PHE A 160 -8.67 4.66 -0.27
CA PHE A 160 -9.88 4.65 0.55
C PHE A 160 -10.92 5.69 0.09
N GLU A 161 -10.54 6.62 -0.78
CA GLU A 161 -11.38 7.71 -1.23
C GLU A 161 -12.08 7.36 -2.56
N PHE A 162 -13.33 6.89 -2.48
CA PHE A 162 -14.09 6.36 -3.62
C PHE A 162 -14.15 7.33 -4.80
N GLU A 163 -14.58 8.56 -4.57
CA GLU A 163 -14.71 9.58 -5.63
C GLU A 163 -13.34 10.02 -6.19
N PHE A 164 -12.31 10.04 -5.37
CA PHE A 164 -10.93 10.27 -5.81
C PHE A 164 -10.47 9.17 -6.77
N LEU A 165 -10.64 7.90 -6.37
CA LEU A 165 -10.22 6.75 -7.18
C LEU A 165 -11.00 6.67 -8.49
N LYS A 166 -12.29 7.00 -8.47
CA LYS A 166 -13.14 7.06 -9.67
C LYS A 166 -12.67 8.12 -10.66
N ARG A 167 -12.30 9.31 -10.18
CA ARG A 167 -11.69 10.36 -11.03
C ARG A 167 -10.33 9.93 -11.55
N ALA A 168 -9.50 9.32 -10.71
CA ALA A 168 -8.20 8.81 -11.12
C ALA A 168 -8.32 7.80 -12.27
N LYS A 169 -9.33 6.90 -12.22
CA LYS A 169 -9.59 5.94 -13.31
C LYS A 169 -9.95 6.64 -14.64
N VAL A 170 -10.71 7.71 -14.56
CA VAL A 170 -11.08 8.50 -15.77
C VAL A 170 -9.87 9.24 -16.34
N GLU A 171 -9.05 9.84 -15.49
CA GLU A 171 -7.96 10.74 -15.91
C GLU A 171 -6.69 9.98 -16.29
N ILE A 172 -6.30 8.94 -15.56
CA ILE A 172 -5.11 8.13 -15.86
C ILE A 172 -5.39 7.13 -16.98
N GLY A 173 -6.60 6.53 -16.98
CA GLY A 173 -7.06 5.62 -18.04
C GLY A 173 -7.07 4.14 -17.63
N PRO A 174 -7.52 3.26 -18.54
CA PRO A 174 -7.82 1.85 -18.25
C PRO A 174 -6.60 0.92 -18.31
N GLU A 175 -5.41 1.43 -18.55
CA GLU A 175 -4.19 0.63 -18.72
C GLU A 175 -3.64 0.05 -17.41
N ILE A 176 -4.16 0.53 -16.26
CA ILE A 176 -3.80 0.08 -14.92
C ILE A 176 -5.04 -0.44 -14.17
N ASN A 177 -4.84 -1.23 -13.13
CA ASN A 177 -5.94 -1.69 -12.28
C ASN A 177 -6.28 -0.68 -11.19
N TYR A 178 -7.54 -0.65 -10.76
CA TYR A 178 -8.03 0.22 -9.69
C TYR A 178 -8.65 -0.62 -8.58
N VAL A 179 -8.15 -0.43 -7.36
CA VAL A 179 -8.55 -1.21 -6.17
C VAL A 179 -9.13 -0.28 -5.12
N PHE A 180 -10.40 -0.47 -4.75
CA PHE A 180 -11.00 0.32 -3.68
C PHE A 180 -10.63 -0.26 -2.31
N LEU A 181 -10.13 0.57 -1.40
CA LEU A 181 -9.79 0.18 -0.04
C LEU A 181 -10.95 0.44 0.91
N SER A 182 -11.23 -0.51 1.81
CA SER A 182 -12.25 -0.35 2.82
C SER A 182 -11.87 -1.00 4.15
N ALA A 183 -12.19 -0.30 5.24
CA ALA A 183 -12.10 -0.79 6.59
C ALA A 183 -13.39 -0.38 7.35
N ARG A 184 -13.66 -0.99 8.50
CA ARG A 184 -14.89 -0.70 9.23
C ARG A 184 -15.05 0.77 9.63
N ASP A 185 -13.94 1.43 9.92
CA ASP A 185 -13.85 2.86 10.30
C ASP A 185 -13.89 3.82 9.11
N THR A 186 -13.77 3.31 7.89
CA THR A 186 -13.89 4.10 6.64
C THR A 186 -15.26 3.93 5.97
N LEU A 187 -16.13 3.07 6.51
CA LEU A 187 -17.49 2.90 5.98
C LEU A 187 -18.35 4.15 6.28
N PRO A 188 -19.37 4.42 5.45
CA PRO A 188 -20.33 5.49 5.70
C PRO A 188 -20.97 5.38 7.08
N GLU A 189 -21.38 6.51 7.67
CA GLU A 189 -22.02 6.54 8.98
C GLU A 189 -23.25 5.63 9.04
N GLY A 190 -23.31 4.78 10.07
CA GLY A 190 -24.38 3.80 10.26
C GLY A 190 -24.23 2.49 9.49
N ILE A 191 -23.21 2.36 8.64
CA ILE A 191 -22.87 1.13 7.91
C ILE A 191 -21.76 0.40 8.70
N THR A 192 -21.96 -0.87 9.01
CA THR A 192 -21.00 -1.69 9.79
C THR A 192 -20.27 -2.74 8.96
N GLU A 193 -20.72 -2.96 7.71
CA GLU A 193 -20.14 -3.90 6.76
C GLU A 193 -20.38 -3.44 5.32
N LEU A 194 -19.63 -3.96 4.37
CA LEU A 194 -19.89 -3.76 2.93
C LEU A 194 -21.19 -4.49 2.56
N THR A 195 -22.24 -3.74 2.25
CA THR A 195 -23.53 -4.28 1.79
C THR A 195 -23.44 -4.74 0.34
N ASP A 196 -24.43 -5.49 -0.14
CA ASP A 196 -24.47 -5.92 -1.53
C ASP A 196 -24.58 -4.73 -2.49
N GLU A 197 -25.28 -3.66 -2.11
CA GLU A 197 -25.40 -2.44 -2.90
C GLU A 197 -24.04 -1.75 -3.04
N LEU A 198 -23.25 -1.65 -1.94
CA LEU A 198 -21.89 -1.11 -1.99
C LEU A 198 -20.95 -1.98 -2.83
N LEU A 199 -21.05 -3.31 -2.72
CA LEU A 199 -20.25 -4.23 -3.53
C LEU A 199 -20.57 -4.11 -5.02
N VAL A 200 -21.86 -3.93 -5.41
CA VAL A 200 -22.26 -3.65 -6.79
C VAL A 200 -21.64 -2.34 -7.26
N GLU A 201 -21.75 -1.27 -6.46
CA GLU A 201 -21.18 0.03 -6.81
C GLU A 201 -19.64 -0.05 -6.99
N ILE A 202 -18.95 -0.80 -6.13
CA ILE A 202 -17.52 -1.05 -6.28
C ILE A 202 -17.22 -1.82 -7.56
N ALA A 203 -17.95 -2.90 -7.85
CA ALA A 203 -17.75 -3.73 -9.04
C ALA A 203 -18.02 -2.97 -10.35
N ASP A 204 -18.97 -2.05 -10.34
CA ASP A 204 -19.27 -1.20 -11.51
C ASP A 204 -18.17 -0.17 -11.82
N ASN A 205 -17.36 0.17 -10.81
CA ASN A 205 -16.35 1.23 -10.95
C ASN A 205 -14.90 0.71 -10.93
N PHE A 206 -14.59 -0.36 -10.22
CA PHE A 206 -13.21 -0.79 -9.94
C PHE A 206 -12.99 -2.28 -10.26
N ASP A 207 -11.73 -2.67 -10.31
CA ASP A 207 -11.30 -4.02 -10.70
C ASP A 207 -11.26 -4.98 -9.50
N ALA A 208 -11.03 -4.42 -8.29
CA ALA A 208 -10.97 -5.17 -7.04
C ALA A 208 -11.38 -4.33 -5.83
N VAL A 209 -11.69 -5.00 -4.73
CA VAL A 209 -11.81 -4.40 -3.41
C VAL A 209 -10.75 -4.99 -2.47
N SER A 210 -10.08 -4.15 -1.70
CA SER A 210 -9.19 -4.59 -0.65
C SER A 210 -9.74 -4.14 0.71
N VAL A 211 -9.82 -5.07 1.65
CA VAL A 211 -10.51 -4.84 2.93
C VAL A 211 -9.63 -5.17 4.12
N ALA A 212 -9.89 -4.50 5.25
CA ALA A 212 -9.21 -4.84 6.48
C ALA A 212 -9.46 -6.32 6.84
N MET A 213 -8.40 -7.02 7.28
CA MET A 213 -8.42 -8.46 7.60
C MET A 213 -9.60 -8.86 8.48
N SER A 214 -9.96 -8.02 9.46
CA SER A 214 -11.09 -8.26 10.37
C SER A 214 -12.44 -8.38 9.66
N MET A 215 -12.58 -7.91 8.42
CA MET A 215 -13.82 -7.96 7.66
C MET A 215 -14.01 -9.30 6.94
N VAL A 216 -12.95 -10.08 6.75
CA VAL A 216 -12.97 -11.38 6.03
C VAL A 216 -12.79 -12.58 6.95
N LEU A 217 -12.40 -12.39 8.21
CA LEU A 217 -12.22 -13.49 9.16
C LEU A 217 -13.53 -14.18 9.59
N THR A 218 -14.64 -13.50 9.40
CA THR A 218 -15.99 -14.00 9.73
C THR A 218 -16.99 -13.49 8.69
N GLY A 219 -18.14 -14.17 8.58
CA GLY A 219 -19.18 -13.78 7.63
C GLY A 219 -18.96 -14.34 6.23
N ASP A 220 -19.61 -13.73 5.25
CA ASP A 220 -19.69 -14.20 3.86
C ASP A 220 -19.21 -13.17 2.82
N LEU A 221 -18.51 -12.11 3.27
CA LEU A 221 -18.09 -11.02 2.42
C LEU A 221 -17.31 -11.51 1.18
N VAL A 222 -16.37 -12.46 1.37
CA VAL A 222 -15.57 -13.03 0.27
C VAL A 222 -16.49 -13.71 -0.76
N ALA A 223 -17.45 -14.51 -0.32
CA ALA A 223 -18.39 -15.18 -1.23
C ALA A 223 -19.29 -14.17 -1.97
N ARG A 224 -19.74 -13.11 -1.30
CA ARG A 224 -20.55 -12.04 -1.90
C ARG A 224 -19.76 -11.24 -2.94
N ALA A 225 -18.54 -10.83 -2.64
CA ALA A 225 -17.67 -10.12 -3.59
C ALA A 225 -17.41 -10.96 -4.85
N LYS A 226 -17.03 -12.23 -4.68
CA LYS A 226 -16.80 -13.16 -5.79
C LYS A 226 -18.05 -13.42 -6.66
N LYS A 227 -19.23 -13.47 -6.03
CA LYS A 227 -20.50 -13.60 -6.78
C LYS A 227 -20.76 -12.41 -7.70
N MET A 228 -20.23 -11.24 -7.37
CA MET A 228 -20.32 -10.03 -8.19
C MET A 228 -19.17 -9.91 -9.21
N GLY A 229 -18.29 -10.90 -9.29
CA GLY A 229 -17.13 -10.90 -10.19
C GLY A 229 -16.00 -9.95 -9.75
N LEU A 230 -15.99 -9.56 -8.47
CA LEU A 230 -15.02 -8.64 -7.90
C LEU A 230 -13.89 -9.42 -7.22
N ASP A 231 -12.65 -9.17 -7.61
CA ASP A 231 -11.50 -9.68 -6.86
C ASP A 231 -11.48 -9.04 -5.47
N ILE A 232 -11.18 -9.85 -4.45
CA ILE A 232 -11.13 -9.39 -3.07
C ILE A 232 -9.77 -9.68 -2.44
N TYR A 233 -9.13 -8.61 -1.94
CA TYR A 233 -7.86 -8.67 -1.21
C TYR A 233 -8.06 -8.31 0.25
N ALA A 234 -7.09 -8.65 1.09
CA ALA A 234 -7.16 -8.34 2.52
C ALA A 234 -5.85 -7.78 3.06
N PHE A 235 -5.92 -6.77 3.90
CA PHE A 235 -4.80 -6.14 4.60
C PHE A 235 -5.04 -6.09 6.11
N THR A 236 -4.04 -6.21 6.94
CA THR A 236 -2.66 -6.57 6.70
C THR A 236 -2.33 -7.79 7.55
N ALA A 237 -1.75 -8.81 6.94
CA ALA A 237 -1.20 -9.95 7.67
C ALA A 237 0.16 -9.55 8.27
N ARG A 238 0.28 -9.66 9.59
CA ARG A 238 1.51 -9.32 10.32
C ARG A 238 1.66 -10.16 11.57
N LEU A 239 2.93 -10.40 11.96
CA LEU A 239 3.25 -11.22 13.14
C LEU A 239 2.68 -10.64 14.42
N GLU A 240 2.70 -9.31 14.56
CA GLU A 240 2.25 -8.61 15.76
C GLU A 240 0.74 -8.76 16.04
N THR A 241 -0.03 -9.12 15.01
CA THR A 241 -1.47 -9.38 15.12
C THR A 241 -1.80 -10.86 15.24
N ALA A 242 -0.79 -11.74 15.23
CA ALA A 242 -1.02 -13.17 15.37
C ALA A 242 -1.51 -13.50 16.78
N GLU A 243 -2.71 -14.05 16.88
CA GLU A 243 -3.26 -14.55 18.13
C GLU A 243 -2.75 -15.98 18.36
N GLY A 244 -1.80 -16.15 19.29
CA GLY A 244 -1.26 -17.45 19.67
C GLY A 244 -0.22 -18.02 18.71
N ASN A 245 -0.52 -19.16 18.05
CA ASN A 245 0.41 -19.81 17.12
C ASN A 245 0.39 -19.11 15.76
N VAL A 246 1.53 -18.58 15.33
CA VAL A 246 1.70 -17.81 14.08
C VAL A 246 1.33 -18.64 12.85
N GLU A 247 1.73 -19.92 12.78
CA GLU A 247 1.38 -20.80 11.67
C GLU A 247 -0.13 -20.92 11.51
N LYS A 248 -0.85 -21.24 12.59
CA LYS A 248 -2.32 -21.33 12.59
C LYS A 248 -2.99 -20.01 12.26
N TRP A 249 -2.40 -18.89 12.64
CA TRP A 249 -2.89 -17.58 12.27
C TRP A 249 -2.82 -17.37 10.75
N PHE A 250 -1.66 -17.60 10.14
CA PHE A 250 -1.51 -17.50 8.68
C PHE A 250 -2.38 -18.52 7.93
N GLU A 251 -2.48 -19.78 8.41
CA GLU A 251 -3.41 -20.76 7.84
C GLU A 251 -4.87 -20.25 7.85
N ARG A 252 -5.30 -19.62 8.96
CA ARG A 252 -6.63 -19.02 9.05
C ARG A 252 -6.82 -17.90 8.03
N LEU A 253 -5.82 -17.04 7.82
CA LEU A 253 -5.87 -15.97 6.82
C LEU A 253 -5.99 -16.53 5.40
N VAL A 254 -5.18 -17.53 5.06
CA VAL A 254 -5.25 -18.21 3.76
C VAL A 254 -6.62 -18.87 3.55
N SER A 255 -7.18 -19.47 4.61
CA SER A 255 -8.49 -20.16 4.57
C SER A 255 -9.68 -19.22 4.38
N THR A 256 -9.51 -17.89 4.46
CA THR A 256 -10.59 -16.93 4.15
C THR A 256 -11.04 -17.00 2.71
N GLY A 257 -10.18 -17.48 1.82
CA GLY A 257 -10.46 -17.63 0.40
C GLY A 257 -10.39 -16.31 -0.39
N VAL A 258 -9.78 -15.25 0.14
CA VAL A 258 -9.49 -14.02 -0.61
C VAL A 258 -8.53 -14.30 -1.76
N ASP A 259 -8.50 -13.44 -2.78
CA ASP A 259 -7.66 -13.62 -3.96
C ASP A 259 -6.22 -13.16 -3.73
N GLY A 260 -6.01 -12.24 -2.76
CA GLY A 260 -4.68 -11.77 -2.37
C GLY A 260 -4.63 -11.24 -0.94
N ILE A 261 -3.44 -11.26 -0.33
CA ILE A 261 -3.20 -10.75 1.03
C ILE A 261 -1.94 -9.88 1.03
N PHE A 262 -2.06 -8.69 1.62
CA PHE A 262 -0.94 -7.80 1.95
C PHE A 262 -0.28 -8.26 3.24
N ALA A 263 1.04 -8.47 3.23
CA ALA A 263 1.78 -8.98 4.36
C ALA A 263 3.02 -8.15 4.67
N ASP A 264 3.27 -7.92 5.98
CA ASP A 264 4.51 -7.30 6.46
C ASP A 264 5.69 -8.29 6.38
N GLN A 265 5.41 -9.60 6.43
CA GLN A 265 6.36 -10.71 6.27
C GLN A 265 5.91 -11.62 5.11
N PRO A 266 6.17 -11.24 3.85
CA PRO A 266 5.65 -11.98 2.68
C PRO A 266 6.15 -13.42 2.61
N ASP A 267 7.41 -13.70 2.97
CA ASP A 267 8.01 -15.04 2.96
C ASP A 267 7.25 -16.05 3.82
N LEU A 268 6.78 -15.62 5.01
CA LEU A 268 6.02 -16.48 5.92
C LEU A 268 4.63 -16.82 5.34
N LEU A 269 3.98 -15.83 4.74
CA LEU A 269 2.69 -16.06 4.11
C LEU A 269 2.81 -16.94 2.85
N ILE A 270 3.83 -16.71 2.01
CA ILE A 270 4.13 -17.52 0.82
C ILE A 270 4.37 -18.99 1.23
N LYS A 271 5.16 -19.21 2.27
CA LYS A 271 5.37 -20.57 2.80
C LYS A 271 4.04 -21.21 3.19
N THR A 272 3.20 -20.49 3.94
CA THR A 272 1.89 -21.01 4.37
C THR A 272 0.98 -21.35 3.17
N VAL A 273 0.96 -20.49 2.15
CA VAL A 273 0.21 -20.77 0.91
C VAL A 273 0.70 -22.03 0.24
N ALA A 274 2.03 -22.22 0.13
CA ALA A 274 2.63 -23.40 -0.49
C ALA A 274 2.34 -24.70 0.31
N ASP A 275 2.30 -24.62 1.64
CA ASP A 275 2.03 -25.78 2.50
C ASP A 275 0.54 -26.22 2.46
N LEU A 276 -0.37 -25.34 2.02
CA LEU A 276 -1.82 -25.61 1.94
C LEU A 276 -2.31 -25.93 0.51
N THR A 277 -1.49 -25.79 -0.52
CA THR A 277 -1.82 -26.05 -1.94
C THR A 277 -1.11 -27.28 -2.48
#